data_47a4dce433b280d9afe41ceeabe36f1e
#
_entry.id   47a4dce433b280d9afe41ceeabe36f1e
#
_cell.length_a   1.000
_cell.length_b   1.000
_cell.length_c   1.000
_cell.angle_alpha   90.00
_cell.angle_beta   90.00
_cell.angle_gamma   90.00
#
_symmetry.space_group_name_H-M   'P 1'
#
loop_
_entity.id
_entity.type
_entity.pdbx_description
1 polymer ?
#
loop_
_entity_poly.entity_id
_entity_poly.type
_entity_poly.pdbx_seq_one_letter_code
_entity_poly.pdbx_strand_id
1 'polypeptide(L)'
;MNYPRPPAHIAPYVDALGVETALRFFLHFGGAELRIPRNPKPGSELVVHFGLDVAQALSALAERVVLQPRVPMPKPWIARYLKTVDGCSVSAIARRLHASDVAVRRWIAGGGDHGNHAEVESAQLKLF
;
A
#
# COMPACT_ATOMS: atom_id res chain seq x y z
N MET A 1 -5.17 17.16 4.98
CA MET A 1 -4.51 15.84 4.79
C MET A 1 -3.01 16.04 4.84
N ASN A 2 -2.36 15.38 5.77
CA ASN A 2 -0.92 15.58 6.01
C ASN A 2 -0.06 14.51 5.35
N TYR A 3 -0.57 13.85 4.35
CA TYR A 3 0.15 12.79 3.66
C TYR A 3 -0.20 12.82 2.18
N PRO A 4 0.65 12.18 1.33
CA PRO A 4 0.38 12.18 -0.11
C PRO A 4 -0.97 11.53 -0.41
N ARG A 5 -1.64 12.05 -1.40
CA ARG A 5 -2.96 11.54 -1.79
C ARG A 5 -2.84 10.09 -2.26
N PRO A 6 -3.62 9.18 -1.68
CA PRO A 6 -3.56 7.78 -2.11
C PRO A 6 -4.12 7.60 -3.53
N PRO A 7 -3.51 6.72 -4.33
CA PRO A 7 -4.12 6.35 -5.60
C PRO A 7 -5.51 5.75 -5.41
N ALA A 8 -6.34 5.84 -6.44
CA ALA A 8 -7.73 5.41 -6.34
C ALA A 8 -7.85 3.94 -5.92
N HIS A 9 -6.95 3.08 -6.40
CA HIS A 9 -7.08 1.65 -6.14
C HIS A 9 -6.79 1.28 -4.69
N ILE A 10 -6.11 2.14 -3.92
CA ILE A 10 -5.88 1.87 -2.50
C ILE A 10 -6.69 2.77 -1.58
N ALA A 11 -7.35 3.78 -2.13
CA ALA A 11 -8.12 4.71 -1.30
C ALA A 11 -9.14 4.01 -0.41
N PRO A 12 -9.86 2.97 -0.86
CA PRO A 12 -10.80 2.28 0.03
C PRO A 12 -10.14 1.69 1.26
N TYR A 13 -8.92 1.17 1.12
CA TYR A 13 -8.18 0.63 2.27
C TYR A 13 -7.83 1.74 3.26
N VAL A 14 -7.38 2.88 2.74
CA VAL A 14 -7.02 4.01 3.60
C VAL A 14 -8.25 4.52 4.34
N ASP A 15 -9.38 4.61 3.65
CA ASP A 15 -10.63 5.06 4.26
C ASP A 15 -11.11 4.10 5.36
N ALA A 16 -10.96 2.80 5.12
CA ALA A 16 -11.45 1.80 6.07
C ALA A 16 -10.54 1.63 7.27
N LEU A 17 -9.23 1.71 7.07
CA LEU A 17 -8.24 1.36 8.09
C LEU A 17 -7.54 2.56 8.71
N GLY A 18 -7.61 3.72 8.08
CA GLY A 18 -6.73 4.84 8.43
C GLY A 18 -5.41 4.69 7.70
N VAL A 19 -4.72 5.83 7.49
CA VAL A 19 -3.54 5.82 6.62
C VAL A 19 -2.39 5.01 7.20
N GLU A 20 -2.16 5.09 8.52
CA GLU A 20 -1.03 4.37 9.11
C GLU A 20 -1.23 2.87 9.10
N THR A 21 -2.45 2.43 9.42
CA THR A 21 -2.75 1.00 9.41
C THR A 21 -2.74 0.46 7.99
N ALA A 22 -3.27 1.23 7.04
CA ALA A 22 -3.23 0.82 5.63
C ALA A 22 -1.80 0.68 5.15
N LEU A 23 -0.94 1.64 5.49
CA LEU A 23 0.48 1.57 5.13
C LEU A 23 1.11 0.28 5.65
N ARG A 24 0.91 -0.03 6.94
CA ARG A 24 1.46 -1.25 7.54
C ARG A 24 0.88 -2.50 6.89
N PHE A 25 -0.40 -2.45 6.55
CA PHE A 25 -1.06 -3.57 5.89
C PHE A 25 -0.42 -3.85 4.52
N PHE A 26 -0.21 -2.81 3.72
CA PHE A 26 0.44 -2.98 2.42
C PHE A 26 1.88 -3.47 2.57
N LEU A 27 2.62 -2.96 3.56
CA LEU A 27 3.99 -3.39 3.77
C LEU A 27 4.09 -4.84 4.22
N HIS A 28 3.10 -5.32 4.96
CA HIS A 28 3.11 -6.69 5.46
C HIS A 28 2.60 -7.69 4.44
N PHE A 29 1.47 -7.40 3.81
CA PHE A 29 0.80 -8.35 2.92
C PHE A 29 0.91 -7.98 1.45
N GLY A 30 1.46 -6.82 1.11
CA GLY A 30 1.49 -6.34 -0.27
C GLY A 30 2.11 -7.33 -1.22
N GLY A 31 1.46 -7.56 -2.34
CA GLY A 31 1.91 -8.51 -3.35
C GLY A 31 1.48 -9.93 -3.09
N ALA A 32 0.99 -10.25 -1.91
CA ALA A 32 0.54 -11.60 -1.57
C ALA A 32 -0.96 -11.73 -1.77
N GLU A 33 -1.39 -12.95 -2.02
CA GLU A 33 -2.83 -13.23 -2.02
C GLU A 33 -3.31 -13.37 -0.60
N LEU A 34 -4.37 -12.64 -0.28
CA LEU A 34 -4.96 -12.70 1.06
C LEU A 34 -6.46 -12.79 0.91
N ARG A 35 -7.02 -13.84 1.47
CA ARG A 35 -8.47 -13.97 1.51
C ARG A 35 -8.96 -13.31 2.77
N ILE A 36 -9.88 -12.37 2.62
CA ILE A 36 -10.46 -11.67 3.76
C ILE A 36 -11.73 -12.38 4.16
N PRO A 37 -11.74 -13.05 5.32
CA PRO A 37 -12.90 -13.84 5.71
C PRO A 37 -14.05 -12.95 6.14
N ARG A 38 -15.25 -13.43 5.92
CA ARG A 38 -16.45 -12.73 6.37
C ARG A 38 -16.49 -12.64 7.90
N ASN A 39 -16.06 -13.72 8.55
CA ASN A 39 -16.02 -13.78 10.01
C ASN A 39 -14.58 -14.06 10.44
N PRO A 40 -13.77 -13.00 10.67
CA PRO A 40 -12.38 -13.22 11.05
C PRO A 40 -12.25 -14.00 12.35
N LYS A 41 -11.30 -14.92 12.39
CA LYS A 41 -11.08 -15.78 13.55
C LYS A 41 -9.77 -15.40 14.23
N PRO A 42 -9.69 -15.57 15.56
CA PRO A 42 -8.50 -15.13 16.30
C PRO A 42 -7.19 -15.76 15.83
N GLY A 43 -7.23 -16.98 15.29
CA GLY A 43 -6.02 -17.64 14.83
C GLY A 43 -5.59 -17.28 13.42
N SER A 44 -6.36 -16.50 12.69
CA SER A 44 -6.00 -16.15 11.32
C SER A 44 -4.78 -15.22 11.31
N GLU A 45 -4.01 -15.31 10.24
CA GLU A 45 -2.81 -14.49 10.08
C GLU A 45 -3.13 -13.00 10.17
N LEU A 46 -4.23 -12.59 9.56
CA LEU A 46 -4.65 -11.20 9.57
C LEU A 46 -4.90 -10.71 11.00
N VAL A 47 -5.63 -11.50 11.79
CA VAL A 47 -5.93 -11.12 13.18
C VAL A 47 -4.67 -11.15 14.03
N VAL A 48 -3.80 -12.14 13.83
CA VAL A 48 -2.57 -12.26 14.61
C VAL A 48 -1.70 -11.03 14.41
N HIS A 49 -1.59 -10.52 13.20
CA HIS A 49 -0.69 -9.40 12.91
C HIS A 49 -1.34 -8.02 13.05
N PHE A 50 -2.65 -7.90 12.88
CA PHE A 50 -3.31 -6.60 12.84
C PHE A 50 -4.46 -6.45 13.83
N GLY A 51 -4.88 -7.53 14.46
CA GLY A 51 -5.96 -7.47 15.43
C GLY A 51 -7.33 -7.68 14.80
N LEU A 52 -8.27 -8.00 15.67
CA LEU A 52 -9.63 -8.29 15.23
C LEU A 52 -10.33 -7.07 14.62
N ASP A 53 -10.07 -5.89 15.19
CA ASP A 53 -10.72 -4.66 14.70
C ASP A 53 -10.36 -4.39 13.24
N VAL A 54 -9.08 -4.54 12.89
CA VAL A 54 -8.64 -4.34 11.51
C VAL A 54 -9.24 -5.40 10.61
N ALA A 55 -9.25 -6.66 11.06
CA ALA A 55 -9.82 -7.74 10.27
C ALA A 55 -11.31 -7.52 10.01
N GLN A 56 -12.03 -7.02 11.01
CA GLN A 56 -13.46 -6.73 10.84
C GLN A 56 -13.68 -5.56 9.89
N ALA A 57 -12.82 -4.54 9.96
CA ALA A 57 -12.91 -3.40 9.04
C ALA A 57 -12.68 -3.84 7.60
N LEU A 58 -11.72 -4.73 7.38
CA LEU A 58 -11.47 -5.28 6.04
C LEU A 58 -12.61 -6.16 5.56
N SER A 59 -13.18 -6.95 6.46
CA SER A 59 -14.34 -7.77 6.12
C SER A 59 -15.51 -6.89 5.67
N ALA A 60 -15.77 -5.82 6.41
CA ALA A 60 -16.83 -4.89 6.04
C ALA A 60 -16.53 -4.20 4.70
N LEU A 61 -15.28 -3.84 4.48
CA LEU A 61 -14.89 -3.23 3.22
C LEU A 61 -15.13 -4.19 2.05
N ALA A 62 -14.77 -5.46 2.23
CA ALA A 62 -14.93 -6.47 1.17
C ALA A 62 -16.40 -6.68 0.79
N GLU A 63 -17.32 -6.36 1.69
CA GLU A 63 -18.73 -6.46 1.37
C GLU A 63 -19.25 -5.27 0.58
N ARG A 64 -18.54 -4.13 0.66
CA ARG A 64 -18.96 -2.92 -0.02
C ARG A 64 -18.31 -2.74 -1.39
N VAL A 65 -17.07 -3.21 -1.54
CA VAL A 65 -16.35 -3.05 -2.80
C VAL A 65 -15.70 -4.37 -3.16
N VAL A 66 -15.43 -4.56 -4.46
CA VAL A 66 -14.74 -5.74 -4.93
C VAL A 66 -13.25 -5.53 -4.72
N LEU A 67 -12.67 -6.35 -3.84
CA LEU A 67 -11.23 -6.28 -3.58
C LEU A 67 -10.53 -7.35 -4.40
N GLN A 68 -9.36 -6.98 -4.94
CA GLN A 68 -8.54 -7.94 -5.66
C GLN A 68 -7.99 -8.97 -4.67
N PRO A 69 -7.88 -10.25 -5.09
CA PRO A 69 -7.29 -11.25 -4.20
C PRO A 69 -5.88 -10.92 -3.77
N ARG A 70 -5.10 -10.28 -4.65
CA ARG A 70 -3.74 -9.88 -4.33
C ARG A 70 -3.76 -8.50 -3.69
N VAL A 71 -3.15 -8.42 -2.52
CA VAL A 71 -3.06 -7.16 -1.78
C VAL A 71 -2.19 -6.19 -2.57
N PRO A 72 -2.63 -4.94 -2.76
CA PRO A 72 -1.82 -3.96 -3.47
C PRO A 72 -0.49 -3.67 -2.77
N MET A 73 0.52 -3.35 -3.57
CA MET A 73 1.80 -2.87 -3.05
C MET A 73 2.14 -1.57 -3.77
N PRO A 74 1.54 -0.46 -3.35
CA PRO A 74 1.69 0.82 -4.06
C PRO A 74 3.01 1.50 -3.69
N LYS A 75 4.12 0.97 -4.18
CA LYS A 75 5.46 1.44 -3.80
C LYS A 75 5.67 2.94 -4.04
N PRO A 76 5.22 3.52 -5.15
CA PRO A 76 5.42 4.97 -5.32
C PRO A 76 4.74 5.80 -4.24
N TRP A 77 3.52 5.45 -3.87
CA TRP A 77 2.81 6.16 -2.81
C TRP A 77 3.48 5.93 -1.45
N ILE A 78 3.87 4.69 -1.17
CA ILE A 78 4.54 4.37 0.10
C ILE A 78 5.85 5.15 0.20
N ALA A 79 6.62 5.23 -0.89
CA ALA A 79 7.87 5.95 -0.89
C ALA A 79 7.65 7.44 -0.55
N ARG A 80 6.65 8.05 -1.18
CA ARG A 80 6.34 9.44 -0.90
C ARG A 80 5.86 9.64 0.54
N TYR A 81 5.07 8.71 1.04
CA TYR A 81 4.61 8.77 2.43
C TYR A 81 5.79 8.70 3.39
N LEU A 82 6.68 7.72 3.20
CA LEU A 82 7.83 7.55 4.09
C LEU A 82 8.75 8.76 4.05
N LYS A 83 8.87 9.40 2.89
CA LYS A 83 9.71 10.58 2.75
C LYS A 83 9.08 11.81 3.44
N THR A 84 7.81 12.07 3.14
CA THR A 84 7.18 13.33 3.57
C THR A 84 6.64 13.29 4.98
N VAL A 85 6.14 12.14 5.43
CA VAL A 85 5.53 12.02 6.75
C VAL A 85 6.55 11.53 7.77
N ASP A 86 7.29 10.46 7.43
CA ASP A 86 8.21 9.84 8.37
C ASP A 86 9.64 10.38 8.27
N GLY A 87 9.95 11.17 7.25
CA GLY A 87 11.28 11.74 7.10
C GLY A 87 12.38 10.75 6.76
N CYS A 88 12.02 9.59 6.20
CA CYS A 88 13.01 8.57 5.88
C CYS A 88 13.93 9.01 4.74
N SER A 89 15.18 8.56 4.80
CA SER A 89 16.11 8.80 3.71
C SER A 89 15.77 7.92 2.51
N VAL A 90 16.26 8.31 1.34
CA VAL A 90 16.10 7.51 0.12
C VAL A 90 16.63 6.10 0.34
N SER A 91 17.80 5.97 0.95
CA SER A 91 18.38 4.66 1.24
C SER A 91 17.50 3.78 2.11
N ALA A 92 16.94 4.38 3.16
CA ALA A 92 16.08 3.64 4.07
C ALA A 92 14.80 3.19 3.36
N ILE A 93 14.22 4.05 2.54
CA ILE A 93 13.03 3.71 1.77
C ILE A 93 13.34 2.58 0.79
N ALA A 94 14.48 2.68 0.10
CA ALA A 94 14.88 1.66 -0.85
C ALA A 94 14.99 0.29 -0.19
N ARG A 95 15.59 0.24 0.99
CA ARG A 95 15.71 -1.03 1.73
C ARG A 95 14.35 -1.58 2.12
N ARG A 96 13.47 -0.72 2.61
CA ARG A 96 12.14 -1.18 3.05
C ARG A 96 11.28 -1.68 1.91
N LEU A 97 11.41 -1.07 0.73
CA LEU A 97 10.59 -1.42 -0.41
C LEU A 97 11.27 -2.39 -1.37
N HIS A 98 12.49 -2.80 -1.05
CA HIS A 98 13.28 -3.68 -1.91
C HIS A 98 13.37 -3.09 -3.32
N ALA A 99 13.76 -1.83 -3.38
CA ALA A 99 13.85 -1.09 -4.63
C ALA A 99 15.18 -0.38 -4.71
N SER A 100 15.56 0.07 -5.90
CA SER A 100 16.78 0.82 -6.08
C SER A 100 16.60 2.27 -5.63
N ASP A 101 17.71 2.92 -5.28
CA ASP A 101 17.70 4.34 -4.96
C ASP A 101 17.13 5.16 -6.13
N VAL A 102 17.48 4.76 -7.35
CA VAL A 102 17.02 5.45 -8.56
C VAL A 102 15.49 5.38 -8.65
N ALA A 103 14.92 4.20 -8.42
CA ALA A 103 13.47 4.04 -8.46
C ALA A 103 12.79 4.89 -7.39
N VAL A 104 13.35 4.87 -6.17
CA VAL A 104 12.78 5.64 -5.07
C VAL A 104 12.81 7.13 -5.38
N ARG A 105 13.93 7.65 -5.89
CA ARG A 105 14.01 9.06 -6.25
C ARG A 105 13.00 9.43 -7.31
N ARG A 106 12.81 8.56 -8.30
CA ARG A 106 11.82 8.79 -9.34
C ARG A 106 10.41 8.84 -8.77
N TRP A 107 10.09 7.93 -7.87
CA TRP A 107 8.76 7.91 -7.25
C TRP A 107 8.50 9.17 -6.44
N ILE A 108 9.49 9.61 -5.69
CA ILE A 108 9.36 10.81 -4.86
C ILE A 108 9.21 12.06 -5.74
N ALA A 109 10.06 12.19 -6.75
CA ALA A 109 10.04 13.35 -7.63
C ALA A 109 8.81 13.36 -8.54
N GLY A 110 8.39 12.19 -8.95
CA GLY A 110 7.27 12.03 -9.83
C GLY A 110 6.00 12.55 -9.26
N GLY A 111 5.93 12.61 -7.95
CA GLY A 111 4.84 13.17 -7.29
C GLY A 111 3.56 12.98 -8.01
N GLY A 112 3.72 12.62 -8.92
CA GLY A 112 2.89 12.58 -9.75
C GLY A 112 1.73 11.87 -9.65
N ASP A 113 1.26 12.03 -9.96
CA ASP A 113 0.32 11.48 -9.90
C ASP A 113 -0.08 11.06 -11.02
N HIS A 114 0.27 11.13 -11.70
CA HIS A 114 -0.15 10.70 -12.70
C HIS A 114 -0.02 9.51 -13.08
N GLY A 115 0.00 9.66 -12.97
CA GLY A 115 0.02 8.72 -13.28
C GLY A 115 0.24 8.05 -13.66
N ASN A 116 0.00 8.19 -13.92
CA ASN A 116 0.34 7.54 -14.29
C ASN A 116 0.69 6.97 -14.62
N HIS A 117 0.56 7.06 -15.07
CA HIS A 117 1.08 6.53 -15.46
C HIS A 117 1.63 5.94 -15.71
N ALA A 118 1.54 5.99 -16.00
CA ALA A 118 2.20 5.38 -16.37
C ALA A 118 2.80 4.92 -16.39
N GLU A 119 2.54 4.93 -16.37
CA GLU A 119 3.30 4.47 -16.41
C GLU A 119 3.71 3.95 -16.30
N VAL A 120 3.38 4.02 -16.51
CA VAL A 120 4.07 3.44 -16.55
C VAL A 120 4.43 2.80 -16.48
N GLU A 121 4.09 2.56 -16.77
CA GLU A 121 4.77 1.90 -16.95
C GLU A 121 5.35 1.62 -17.11
N SER A 122 4.95 1.74 -17.49
CA SER A 122 5.87 1.41 -17.73
C SER A 122 6.52 1.26 -17.67
N ALA A 123 6.16 1.31 -17.83
CA ALA A 123 7.07 1.00 -17.78
C ALA A 123 7.53 0.49 -17.48
N GLN A 124 7.14 0.25 -17.57
CA GLN A 124 7.79 -0.36 -17.42
C GLN A 124 8.13 -0.90 -17.49
N LEU A 125 7.84 -1.06 -17.98
CA LEU A 125 8.46 -1.60 -18.21
C LEU A 125 8.95 -1.91 -18.45
N LYS A 126 8.85 -1.97 -18.85
CA LYS A 126 9.53 -2.34 -19.07
C LYS A 126 10.37 -2.67 -18.93
N LEU A 127 10.39 -2.88 -19.05
CA LEU A 127 11.37 -3.26 -18.87
C LEU A 127 11.99 -3.55 -18.62
N PHE A 128 11.81 -3.81 -18.83
CA PHE A 128 12.63 -4.09 -18.63
C PHE A 128 12.98 -4.29 -18.53
#